data_1d2d6433e615fc557f44c22b4b607ede
#
_entry.id   1d2d6433e615fc557f44c22b4b607ede
#
_cell.length_a   1.000
_cell.length_b   1.000
_cell.length_c   1.000
_cell.angle_alpha   90.00
_cell.angle_beta   90.00
_cell.angle_gamma   90.00
#
_symmetry.space_group_name_H-M   'P 1'
#
loop_
_entity.id
_entity.type
_entity.pdbx_description
1 polymer ?
#
loop_
_entity_poly.entity_id
_entity_poly.type
_entity_poly.pdbx_seq_one_letter_code
_entity_poly.pdbx_strand_id
1 'polypeptide(L)'
;MVDIARQAIIESGVKLTEGPYCYFALPNYESPAEIQIMHDLGAATVGASTLPEQIACYMTGMRRVIISSATSPSAGMSSEQIDGEEVLIGGQKCVSNFAKVIPILISKLNDTFFVK
;
A
#
# COMPACT_ATOMS: atom_id res chain seq x y z
N MET A 1 -12.67 -6.32 -7.32
CA MET A 1 -11.19 -6.17 -7.23
C MET A 1 -10.70 -6.19 -5.77
N VAL A 2 -11.22 -5.30 -4.92
CA VAL A 2 -10.78 -5.23 -3.50
C VAL A 2 -11.00 -6.56 -2.77
N ASP A 3 -12.17 -7.19 -2.90
CA ASP A 3 -12.45 -8.46 -2.22
C ASP A 3 -11.52 -9.60 -2.68
N ILE A 4 -11.16 -9.62 -3.97
CA ILE A 4 -10.21 -10.60 -4.51
C ILE A 4 -8.82 -10.37 -3.91
N ALA A 5 -8.37 -9.12 -3.83
CA ALA A 5 -7.10 -8.78 -3.21
C ALA A 5 -7.07 -9.12 -1.72
N ARG A 6 -8.15 -8.81 -0.99
CA ARG A 6 -8.32 -9.15 0.43
C ARG A 6 -8.17 -10.66 0.65
N GLN A 7 -8.87 -11.46 -0.14
CA GLN A 7 -8.77 -12.91 -0.07
C GLN A 7 -7.36 -13.42 -0.36
N ALA A 8 -6.69 -12.87 -1.39
CA ALA A 8 -5.33 -13.25 -1.73
C ALA A 8 -4.34 -12.93 -0.60
N ILE A 9 -4.48 -11.78 0.05
CA ILE A 9 -3.61 -11.38 1.17
C ILE A 9 -3.84 -12.30 2.38
N ILE A 10 -5.10 -12.58 2.74
CA ILE A 10 -5.44 -13.48 3.85
C ILE A 10 -4.88 -14.88 3.58
N GLU A 11 -5.06 -15.42 2.38
CA GLU A 11 -4.60 -16.75 2.01
C GLU A 11 -3.07 -16.86 2.00
N SER A 12 -2.38 -15.77 1.67
CA SER A 12 -0.90 -15.72 1.70
C SER A 12 -0.31 -15.74 3.12
N GLY A 13 -1.14 -15.55 4.15
CA GLY A 13 -0.70 -15.41 5.54
C GLY A 13 -0.02 -14.07 5.86
N VAL A 14 -0.06 -13.10 4.93
CA VAL A 14 0.44 -11.74 5.18
C VAL A 14 -0.60 -10.95 5.97
N LYS A 15 -0.14 -10.14 6.93
CA LYS A 15 -1.02 -9.29 7.72
C LYS A 15 -1.72 -8.28 6.81
N LEU A 16 -3.04 -8.27 6.83
CA LEU A 16 -3.86 -7.30 6.14
C LEU A 16 -4.24 -6.15 7.07
N THR A 17 -4.09 -4.93 6.56
CA THR A 17 -4.69 -3.71 7.11
C THR A 17 -5.39 -2.99 5.96
N GLU A 18 -6.56 -2.45 6.20
CA GLU A 18 -7.33 -1.69 5.20
C GLU A 18 -7.61 -0.30 5.75
N GLY A 19 -7.57 0.69 4.88
CA GLY A 19 -7.90 2.06 5.25
C GLY A 19 -7.53 3.06 4.17
N PRO A 20 -7.84 4.35 4.38
CA PRO A 20 -7.52 5.39 3.44
C PRO A 20 -6.00 5.55 3.24
N TYR A 21 -5.60 5.66 1.99
CA TYR A 21 -4.25 6.04 1.59
C TYR A 21 -4.20 7.55 1.38
N CYS A 22 -3.33 8.25 2.10
CA CYS A 22 -3.09 9.67 1.91
C CYS A 22 -1.93 9.87 0.93
N TYR A 23 -2.21 10.55 -0.18
CA TYR A 23 -1.19 10.90 -1.16
C TYR A 23 -0.51 12.21 -0.78
N PHE A 24 0.81 12.16 -0.62
CA PHE A 24 1.65 13.30 -0.30
C PHE A 24 2.69 13.51 -1.41
N ALA A 25 2.48 14.52 -2.24
CA ALA A 25 3.20 14.72 -3.51
C ALA A 25 4.45 15.61 -3.39
N LEU A 26 5.14 15.60 -2.26
CA LEU A 26 6.36 16.39 -2.08
C LEU A 26 7.62 15.51 -2.21
N PRO A 27 8.77 16.11 -2.56
CA PRO A 27 10.01 15.36 -2.77
C PRO A 27 10.76 15.03 -1.46
N ASN A 28 10.16 15.31 -0.32
CA ASN A 28 10.70 15.06 1.02
C ASN A 28 9.77 14.14 1.80
N TYR A 29 10.28 13.55 2.87
CA TYR A 29 9.44 12.88 3.87
C TYR A 29 8.57 13.90 4.62
N GLU A 30 7.42 13.43 5.08
CA GLU A 30 6.47 14.21 5.85
C GLU A 30 7.05 14.59 7.20
N SER A 31 6.75 15.80 7.66
CA SER A 31 7.03 16.21 9.02
C SER A 31 6.04 15.57 10.03
N PRO A 32 6.38 15.48 11.31
CA PRO A 32 5.45 14.99 12.34
C PRO A 32 4.11 15.73 12.37
N ALA A 33 4.11 17.05 12.09
CA ALA A 33 2.90 17.85 12.06
C ALA A 33 2.00 17.47 10.86
N GLU A 34 2.58 17.23 9.68
CA GLU A 34 1.85 16.78 8.49
C GLU A 34 1.27 15.38 8.72
N ILE A 35 2.02 14.48 9.32
CA ILE A 35 1.53 13.14 9.69
C ILE A 35 0.36 13.24 10.67
N GLN A 36 0.43 14.11 11.67
CA GLN A 36 -0.66 14.30 12.61
C GLN A 36 -1.94 14.78 11.90
N ILE A 37 -1.83 15.72 10.97
CA ILE A 37 -2.97 16.20 10.18
C ILE A 37 -3.58 15.05 9.36
N MET A 38 -2.76 14.25 8.68
CA MET A 38 -3.25 13.11 7.89
C MET A 38 -3.91 12.04 8.77
N HIS A 39 -3.34 11.78 9.95
CA HIS A 39 -3.92 10.88 10.94
C HIS A 39 -5.31 11.37 11.39
N ASP A 40 -5.45 12.66 11.70
CA ASP A 40 -6.71 13.25 12.14
C ASP A 40 -7.78 13.23 11.02
N LEU A 41 -7.35 13.24 9.75
CA LEU A 41 -8.21 13.00 8.58
C LEU A 41 -8.55 11.52 8.36
N GLY A 42 -8.02 10.62 9.17
CA GLY A 42 -8.31 9.19 9.13
C GLY A 42 -7.43 8.38 8.16
N ALA A 43 -6.29 8.91 7.73
CA ALA A 43 -5.35 8.17 6.90
C ALA A 43 -4.80 6.95 7.65
N ALA A 44 -4.80 5.79 6.99
CA ALA A 44 -4.18 4.57 7.50
C ALA A 44 -2.73 4.43 7.03
N THR A 45 -2.38 5.07 5.93
CA THR A 45 -1.02 5.09 5.37
C THR A 45 -0.82 6.34 4.52
N VAL A 46 0.42 6.75 4.35
CA VAL A 46 0.83 7.89 3.53
C VAL A 46 1.90 7.47 2.54
N GLY A 47 2.00 8.15 1.42
CA GLY A 47 3.06 7.96 0.45
C GLY A 47 2.91 8.81 -0.79
N ALA A 48 3.96 8.88 -1.59
CA ALA A 48 4.07 9.73 -2.78
C ALA A 48 3.82 8.96 -4.10
N SER A 49 3.32 7.74 -4.03
CA SER A 49 3.13 6.86 -5.20
C SER A 49 1.66 6.53 -5.41
N THR A 50 1.35 5.80 -6.46
CA THR A 50 0.04 5.19 -6.76
C THR A 50 -1.05 6.12 -7.29
N LEU A 51 -1.16 7.37 -6.85
CA LEU A 51 -2.27 8.24 -7.26
C LEU A 51 -2.26 8.60 -8.76
N PRO A 52 -1.12 8.92 -9.40
CA PRO A 52 -1.08 9.19 -10.84
C PRO A 52 -1.59 8.00 -11.67
N GLU A 53 -1.16 6.78 -11.33
CA GLU A 53 -1.60 5.54 -11.97
C GLU A 53 -3.08 5.26 -11.68
N GLN A 54 -3.54 5.57 -10.47
CA GLN A 54 -4.94 5.44 -10.09
C GLN A 54 -5.84 6.35 -10.94
N ILE A 55 -5.43 7.59 -11.16
CA ILE A 55 -6.14 8.55 -12.00
C ILE A 55 -6.16 8.05 -13.47
N ALA A 56 -5.03 7.62 -14.00
CA ALA A 56 -4.93 7.10 -15.37
C ALA A 56 -5.84 5.88 -15.57
N CYS A 57 -5.84 4.93 -14.62
CA CYS A 57 -6.73 3.78 -14.64
C CYS A 57 -8.22 4.20 -14.58
N TYR A 58 -8.54 5.21 -13.77
CA TYR A 58 -9.91 5.73 -13.69
C TYR A 58 -10.36 6.32 -15.04
N MET A 59 -9.54 7.16 -15.66
CA MET A 59 -9.85 7.82 -16.92
C MET A 59 -10.01 6.83 -18.08
N THR A 60 -9.33 5.69 -18.03
CA THR A 60 -9.38 4.64 -19.07
C THR A 60 -10.39 3.53 -18.78
N GLY A 61 -11.13 3.63 -17.66
CA GLY A 61 -12.11 2.61 -17.27
C GLY A 61 -11.49 1.28 -16.83
N MET A 62 -10.18 1.25 -16.55
CA MET A 62 -9.50 0.04 -16.10
C MET A 62 -9.93 -0.35 -14.69
N ARG A 63 -10.17 -1.64 -14.49
CA ARG A 63 -10.35 -2.20 -13.14
C ARG A 63 -9.03 -2.17 -12.40
N ARG A 64 -9.05 -1.72 -11.14
CA ARG A 64 -7.86 -1.50 -10.35
C ARG A 64 -8.04 -1.86 -8.87
N VAL A 65 -6.95 -2.18 -8.22
CA VAL A 65 -6.80 -2.30 -6.77
C VAL A 65 -5.42 -1.78 -6.41
N ILE A 66 -5.31 -1.10 -5.28
CA ILE A 66 -4.05 -0.64 -4.73
C ILE A 66 -3.72 -1.53 -3.54
N ILE A 67 -2.50 -2.07 -3.54
CA ILE A 67 -1.90 -2.76 -2.41
C ILE A 67 -0.63 -2.01 -2.07
N SER A 68 -0.63 -1.34 -0.93
CA SER A 68 0.52 -0.62 -0.41
C SER A 68 1.15 -1.40 0.73
N SER A 69 2.46 -1.42 0.80
CA SER A 69 3.20 -2.05 1.89
C SER A 69 3.88 -0.96 2.71
N ALA A 70 3.55 -0.88 3.99
CA ALA A 70 4.22 0.04 4.90
C ALA A 70 5.63 -0.47 5.18
N THR A 71 6.63 0.37 4.92
CA THR A 71 8.06 0.07 5.11
C THR A 71 8.53 0.43 6.50
N SER A 72 7.96 1.49 7.07
CA SER A 72 8.32 2.04 8.38
C SER A 72 7.12 2.76 9.02
N PRO A 73 7.11 2.99 10.32
CA PRO A 73 6.21 3.96 10.93
C PRO A 73 6.41 5.35 10.32
N SER A 74 5.38 6.16 10.28
CA SER A 74 5.50 7.55 9.82
C SER A 74 6.17 8.44 10.89
N ALA A 75 6.70 9.60 10.47
CA ALA A 75 7.38 10.55 11.34
C ALA A 75 6.52 10.93 12.56
N GLY A 76 7.07 10.85 13.75
CA GLY A 76 6.38 11.16 15.01
C GLY A 76 5.44 10.04 15.51
N MET A 77 5.27 8.94 14.78
CA MET A 77 4.45 7.80 15.20
C MET A 77 5.24 6.73 16.00
N SER A 78 6.55 6.86 16.04
CA SER A 78 7.45 6.06 16.88
C SER A 78 8.45 6.96 17.58
N SER A 79 9.12 6.45 18.61
CA SER A 79 10.21 7.15 19.30
C SER A 79 11.53 7.12 18.53
N GLU A 80 11.61 6.34 17.46
CA GLU A 80 12.80 6.18 16.64
C GLU A 80 12.76 7.17 15.48
N GLN A 81 13.92 7.72 15.15
CA GLN A 81 14.07 8.60 14.00
C GLN A 81 14.15 7.73 12.74
N ILE A 82 13.27 8.01 11.78
CA ILE A 82 13.23 7.28 10.51
C ILE A 82 14.45 7.70 9.69
N ASP A 83 15.25 6.73 9.30
CA ASP A 83 16.35 6.93 8.35
C ASP A 83 16.16 6.11 7.08
N GLY A 84 17.03 6.37 6.08
CA GLY A 84 16.94 5.69 4.79
C GLY A 84 17.28 4.20 4.88
N GLU A 85 18.02 3.76 5.89
CA GLU A 85 18.39 2.36 6.09
C GLU A 85 17.21 1.54 6.59
N GLU A 86 16.45 2.06 7.56
CA GLU A 86 15.21 1.42 8.01
C GLU A 86 14.18 1.25 6.89
N VAL A 87 14.06 2.25 6.03
CA VAL A 87 13.17 2.18 4.86
C VAL A 87 13.62 1.06 3.91
N LEU A 88 14.93 0.87 3.69
CA LEU A 88 15.46 -0.21 2.87
C LEU A 88 15.22 -1.60 3.47
N ILE A 89 15.44 -1.76 4.78
CA ILE A 89 15.17 -3.02 5.50
C ILE A 89 13.67 -3.35 5.44
N GLY A 90 12.81 -2.37 5.71
CA GLY A 90 11.37 -2.50 5.54
C GLY A 90 10.97 -2.88 4.12
N GLY A 91 11.61 -2.28 3.12
CA GLY A 91 11.42 -2.59 1.71
C GLY A 91 11.72 -4.06 1.36
N GLN A 92 12.80 -4.64 1.88
CA GLN A 92 13.12 -6.05 1.66
C GLN A 92 12.03 -6.99 2.23
N LYS A 93 11.50 -6.67 3.41
CA LYS A 93 10.37 -7.40 4.00
C LYS A 93 9.11 -7.28 3.13
N CYS A 94 8.87 -6.12 2.57
CA CYS A 94 7.76 -5.88 1.64
C CYS A 94 7.86 -6.74 0.38
N VAL A 95 9.05 -6.85 -0.23
CA VAL A 95 9.29 -7.73 -1.38
C VAL A 95 8.92 -9.18 -1.06
N SER A 96 9.33 -9.68 0.10
CA SER A 96 8.98 -11.03 0.55
C SER A 96 7.47 -11.23 0.70
N ASN A 97 6.76 -10.24 1.24
CA ASN A 97 5.30 -10.27 1.37
C ASN A 97 4.61 -10.25 -0.01
N PHE A 98 5.02 -9.38 -0.91
CA PHE A 98 4.49 -9.32 -2.26
C PHE A 98 4.75 -10.61 -3.04
N ALA A 99 5.91 -11.24 -2.88
CA ALA A 99 6.21 -12.53 -3.51
C ALA A 99 5.22 -13.63 -3.11
N LYS A 100 4.63 -13.57 -1.92
CA LYS A 100 3.57 -14.49 -1.48
C LYS A 100 2.20 -14.12 -2.03
N VAL A 101 1.85 -12.82 -2.02
CA VAL A 101 0.51 -12.33 -2.37
C VAL A 101 0.26 -12.36 -3.87
N ILE A 102 1.21 -11.91 -4.69
CA ILE A 102 0.99 -11.66 -6.12
C ILE A 102 0.60 -12.93 -6.90
N PRO A 103 1.26 -14.10 -6.71
CA PRO A 103 0.84 -15.30 -7.43
C PRO A 103 -0.60 -15.71 -7.12
N ILE A 104 -1.01 -15.62 -5.86
CA ILE A 104 -2.38 -15.95 -5.42
C ILE A 104 -3.37 -14.96 -6.03
N LEU A 105 -3.05 -13.67 -5.99
CA LEU A 105 -3.88 -12.62 -6.57
C LEU A 105 -4.09 -12.82 -8.07
N ILE A 106 -3.02 -13.11 -8.82
CA ILE A 106 -3.09 -13.36 -10.27
C ILE A 106 -3.97 -14.57 -10.55
N SER A 107 -3.80 -15.68 -9.82
CA SER A 107 -4.64 -16.87 -9.97
C SER A 107 -6.13 -16.53 -9.76
N LYS A 108 -6.46 -15.85 -8.66
CA LYS A 108 -7.85 -15.48 -8.36
C LYS A 108 -8.45 -14.51 -9.40
N LEU A 109 -7.65 -13.60 -9.93
CA LEU A 109 -8.09 -12.70 -11.00
C LEU A 109 -8.35 -13.47 -12.30
N ASN A 110 -7.47 -14.43 -12.64
CA ASN A 110 -7.65 -15.28 -13.80
C ASN A 110 -8.96 -16.08 -13.70
N ASP A 111 -9.19 -16.75 -12.59
CA ASP A 111 -10.39 -17.56 -12.35
C ASP A 111 -11.66 -16.71 -12.38
N THR A 112 -11.59 -15.47 -11.90
CA THR A 112 -12.75 -14.57 -11.85
C THR A 112 -13.10 -13.96 -13.20
N PHE A 113 -12.12 -13.66 -14.02
CA PHE A 113 -12.33 -12.80 -15.21
C PHE A 113 -12.01 -13.46 -16.55
N PHE A 114 -11.25 -14.53 -16.58
CA PHE A 114 -10.73 -15.11 -17.81
C PHE A 114 -11.07 -16.61 -18.01
N VAL A 115 -11.33 -17.34 -16.95
CA VAL A 115 -11.79 -18.74 -17.04
C VAL A 115 -13.32 -18.73 -17.10
N LYS A 116 -13.87 -19.21 -18.23
CA LYS A 116 -15.27 -19.54 -18.41
C LYS A 116 -15.43 -21.04 -18.50
#